data_7d24310aa7a833170dd3a8c128e56de8
#
_entry.id   7d24310aa7a833170dd3a8c128e56de8
#
_cell.length_a   1.000
_cell.length_b   1.000
_cell.length_c   1.000
_cell.angle_alpha   90.00
_cell.angle_beta   90.00
_cell.angle_gamma   90.00
#
_symmetry.space_group_name_H-M   'P 1'
#
loop_
_entity.id
_entity.type
_entity.pdbx_description
1 polymer ?
#
loop_
_entity_poly.entity_id
_entity_poly.type
_entity_poly.pdbx_seq_one_letter_code
_entity_poly.pdbx_strand_id
1 'polypeptide(L)'
;LYLYDQVTGALKNQITTGDWNVRTIQFIDEEAREIYFMGSGREEGDPYFVYLYKVNFDGSGMQVLSPNYGNHSITFSPDRAYFVDTYSQPDTPHVSELRSLEGDLVVDLEEADISALVASGWKPPIQVKVKGRDGTTDIHGLMYTPTNLDETKKYPVLNYIYPGPQTGSVGGRSFSPSRSDKQALSELGFIVVEVDGMGTPGRSKSFHDTYYGNMGDNTLPDQIAAIKELAARHGFLDTERVGIWGHSGGGFASAAALMRYPGFYDVAVSGAGNHDNRTYEDDWGEKWQGLLVENEDGTTNYDNQATQLEVDKLEGKLLIAHGTMDSNVPPNNTLQLVTKLMDANKDFDLLMFPNSRHGFRQGSYWMRKRWDYFVKHLIGAEPPKEYTFGERPPRTAL
;
A
#
# COMPACT_ATOMS: atom_id res chain seq x y z
N LEU A 1 -11.53 -21.78 3.17
CA LEU A 1 -11.48 -22.71 4.30
C LEU A 1 -11.66 -24.12 3.80
N TYR A 2 -11.05 -25.08 4.54
CA TYR A 2 -11.14 -26.52 4.27
C TYR A 2 -11.28 -27.26 5.59
N LEU A 3 -12.05 -28.32 5.62
CA LEU A 3 -12.21 -29.19 6.78
C LEU A 3 -11.39 -30.49 6.58
N TYR A 4 -10.53 -30.79 7.53
CA TYR A 4 -9.71 -32.00 7.55
C TYR A 4 -10.06 -32.88 8.74
N ASP A 5 -9.83 -34.17 8.59
CA ASP A 5 -9.85 -35.10 9.71
C ASP A 5 -8.59 -34.93 10.56
N GLN A 6 -8.77 -34.67 11.83
CA GLN A 6 -7.63 -34.37 12.75
C GLN A 6 -6.68 -35.56 12.95
N VAL A 7 -7.18 -36.80 12.84
CA VAL A 7 -6.37 -38.02 13.10
C VAL A 7 -5.65 -38.46 11.83
N THR A 8 -6.37 -38.47 10.70
CA THR A 8 -5.85 -39.03 9.44
C THR A 8 -5.25 -37.97 8.52
N GLY A 9 -5.52 -36.68 8.73
CA GLY A 9 -5.15 -35.60 7.81
C GLY A 9 -5.96 -35.60 6.51
N ALA A 10 -6.95 -36.46 6.37
CA ALA A 10 -7.74 -36.53 5.15
C ALA A 10 -8.65 -35.31 4.99
N LEU A 11 -8.69 -34.74 3.78
CA LEU A 11 -9.64 -33.68 3.44
C LEU A 11 -11.06 -34.23 3.50
N LYS A 12 -11.92 -33.59 4.31
CA LYS A 12 -13.37 -33.92 4.38
C LYS A 12 -14.14 -33.15 3.33
N ASN A 13 -14.00 -31.82 3.31
CA ASN A 13 -14.63 -30.97 2.30
C ASN A 13 -13.98 -29.58 2.25
N GLN A 14 -14.22 -28.89 1.15
CA GLN A 14 -13.98 -27.44 1.03
C GLN A 14 -15.21 -26.71 1.61
N ILE A 15 -14.96 -25.68 2.43
CA ILE A 15 -16.01 -24.91 3.11
C ILE A 15 -16.30 -23.62 2.34
N THR A 16 -15.25 -22.87 1.94
CA THR A 16 -15.41 -21.62 1.20
C THR A 16 -14.90 -21.73 -0.23
N THR A 17 -15.63 -21.15 -1.19
CA THR A 17 -15.32 -21.16 -2.62
C THR A 17 -15.43 -19.77 -3.21
N GLY A 18 -14.76 -19.52 -4.33
CA GLY A 18 -14.78 -18.24 -5.05
C GLY A 18 -13.44 -17.51 -5.03
N ASP A 19 -13.36 -16.41 -5.78
CA ASP A 19 -12.15 -15.59 -5.92
C ASP A 19 -12.15 -14.42 -4.94
N TRP A 20 -11.99 -14.73 -3.67
CA TRP A 20 -12.00 -13.82 -2.54
C TRP A 20 -11.15 -14.39 -1.38
N ASN A 21 -10.89 -13.61 -0.32
CA ASN A 21 -10.02 -14.01 0.77
C ASN A 21 -10.73 -14.18 2.10
N VAL A 22 -10.52 -15.33 2.76
CA VAL A 22 -10.67 -15.46 4.20
C VAL A 22 -9.46 -14.81 4.87
N ARG A 23 -9.72 -13.85 5.78
CA ARG A 23 -8.66 -13.08 6.44
C ARG A 23 -8.26 -13.68 7.79
N THR A 24 -9.22 -13.85 8.67
CA THR A 24 -8.97 -14.31 10.04
C THR A 24 -10.20 -15.05 10.56
N ILE A 25 -10.01 -16.25 11.09
CA ILE A 25 -11.05 -16.95 11.85
C ILE A 25 -11.18 -16.25 13.20
N GLN A 26 -12.39 -15.83 13.54
CA GLN A 26 -12.71 -15.20 14.81
C GLN A 26 -12.93 -16.25 15.90
N PHE A 27 -13.77 -17.20 15.62
CA PHE A 27 -13.98 -18.39 16.44
C PHE A 27 -14.70 -19.47 15.65
N ILE A 28 -14.72 -20.68 16.24
CA ILE A 28 -15.44 -21.85 15.75
C ILE A 28 -16.42 -22.25 16.83
N ASP A 29 -17.69 -22.42 16.47
CA ASP A 29 -18.70 -23.06 17.29
C ASP A 29 -18.80 -24.53 16.87
N GLU A 30 -18.22 -25.41 17.70
CA GLU A 30 -18.18 -26.84 17.42
C GLU A 30 -19.56 -27.52 17.65
N GLU A 31 -20.37 -26.96 18.55
CA GLU A 31 -21.70 -27.49 18.86
C GLU A 31 -22.68 -27.15 17.73
N ALA A 32 -22.75 -25.88 17.33
CA ALA A 32 -23.55 -25.43 16.18
C ALA A 32 -22.92 -25.87 14.83
N ARG A 33 -21.62 -26.25 14.81
CA ARG A 33 -20.83 -26.55 13.63
C ARG A 33 -20.74 -25.39 12.67
N GLU A 34 -20.52 -24.20 13.21
CA GLU A 34 -20.39 -22.93 12.49
C GLU A 34 -18.97 -22.33 12.66
N ILE A 35 -18.53 -21.57 11.66
CA ILE A 35 -17.28 -20.82 11.65
C ILE A 35 -17.60 -19.36 11.45
N TYR A 36 -17.09 -18.50 12.33
CA TYR A 36 -17.18 -17.04 12.25
C TYR A 36 -15.81 -16.50 11.84
N PHE A 37 -15.76 -15.71 10.77
CA PHE A 37 -14.49 -15.26 10.22
C PHE A 37 -14.61 -13.91 9.50
N MET A 38 -13.49 -13.20 9.42
CA MET A 38 -13.37 -12.00 8.59
C MET A 38 -12.94 -12.39 7.18
N GLY A 39 -13.54 -11.75 6.17
CA GLY A 39 -13.22 -11.97 4.76
C GLY A 39 -13.26 -10.67 3.96
N SER A 40 -12.63 -10.67 2.78
CA SER A 40 -12.61 -9.53 1.87
C SER A 40 -12.67 -9.98 0.41
N GLY A 41 -13.17 -9.12 -0.49
CA GLY A 41 -13.22 -9.37 -1.93
C GLY A 41 -14.49 -10.10 -2.41
N ARG A 42 -15.45 -10.40 -1.51
CA ARG A 42 -16.70 -11.08 -1.86
C ARG A 42 -17.86 -10.11 -2.12
N GLU A 43 -17.95 -9.05 -1.31
CA GLU A 43 -19.00 -8.05 -1.44
C GLU A 43 -18.67 -7.04 -2.55
N GLU A 44 -19.71 -6.39 -3.10
CA GLU A 44 -19.54 -5.37 -4.13
C GLU A 44 -18.79 -4.14 -3.61
N GLY A 45 -18.11 -3.41 -4.49
CA GLY A 45 -17.41 -2.17 -4.17
C GLY A 45 -15.90 -2.33 -4.04
N ASP A 46 -15.29 -1.78 -2.98
CA ASP A 46 -13.85 -1.92 -2.72
C ASP A 46 -13.54 -3.33 -2.20
N PRO A 47 -12.82 -4.16 -2.96
CA PRO A 47 -12.56 -5.55 -2.57
C PRO A 47 -11.64 -5.70 -1.36
N TYR A 48 -11.09 -4.61 -0.84
CA TYR A 48 -10.25 -4.61 0.35
C TYR A 48 -11.03 -4.35 1.64
N PHE A 49 -12.32 -4.02 1.56
CA PHE A 49 -13.16 -3.95 2.75
C PHE A 49 -13.33 -5.34 3.35
N VAL A 50 -13.22 -5.38 4.66
CA VAL A 50 -13.26 -6.62 5.45
C VAL A 50 -14.59 -6.70 6.17
N TYR A 51 -15.29 -7.83 6.00
CA TYR A 51 -16.61 -8.09 6.56
C TYR A 51 -16.59 -9.31 7.49
N LEU A 52 -17.52 -9.37 8.43
CA LEU A 52 -17.75 -10.56 9.26
C LEU A 52 -18.71 -11.51 8.54
N TYR A 53 -18.34 -12.78 8.50
CA TYR A 53 -19.15 -13.87 7.93
C TYR A 53 -19.35 -14.99 8.93
N LYS A 54 -20.41 -15.77 8.74
CA LYS A 54 -20.54 -17.12 9.27
C LYS A 54 -20.78 -18.13 8.14
N VAL A 55 -20.42 -19.39 8.38
CA VAL A 55 -20.61 -20.50 7.46
C VAL A 55 -20.64 -21.82 8.23
N ASN A 56 -21.46 -22.78 7.78
CA ASN A 56 -21.47 -24.13 8.32
C ASN A 56 -20.22 -24.92 7.92
N PHE A 57 -19.86 -25.94 8.67
CA PHE A 57 -18.70 -26.81 8.37
C PHE A 57 -18.79 -27.52 7.02
N ASP A 58 -20.01 -27.74 6.49
CA ASP A 58 -20.23 -28.33 5.17
C ASP A 58 -20.18 -27.30 4.03
N GLY A 59 -20.01 -26.00 4.34
CA GLY A 59 -19.97 -24.91 3.39
C GLY A 59 -21.35 -24.29 3.08
N SER A 60 -22.43 -24.82 3.63
CA SER A 60 -23.76 -24.23 3.51
C SER A 60 -23.94 -23.03 4.44
N GLY A 61 -25.02 -22.28 4.28
CA GLY A 61 -25.39 -21.19 5.21
C GLY A 61 -24.43 -20.01 5.26
N MET A 62 -23.64 -19.76 4.21
CA MET A 62 -22.76 -18.58 4.13
C MET A 62 -23.58 -17.30 4.24
N GLN A 63 -23.30 -16.51 5.27
CA GLN A 63 -23.98 -15.25 5.55
C GLN A 63 -22.99 -14.16 5.93
N VAL A 64 -23.22 -12.92 5.43
CA VAL A 64 -22.56 -11.71 5.94
C VAL A 64 -23.29 -11.20 7.17
N LEU A 65 -22.57 -10.95 8.27
CA LEU A 65 -23.15 -10.50 9.55
C LEU A 65 -22.95 -9.00 9.78
N SER A 66 -22.02 -8.36 9.04
CA SER A 66 -21.75 -6.92 9.06
C SER A 66 -22.06 -6.34 7.66
N PRO A 67 -23.34 -6.10 7.31
CA PRO A 67 -23.73 -5.84 5.92
C PRO A 67 -23.51 -4.40 5.43
N ASN A 68 -23.17 -3.46 6.32
CA ASN A 68 -22.98 -2.06 5.95
C ASN A 68 -21.75 -1.89 5.05
N TYR A 69 -21.82 -0.98 4.08
CA TYR A 69 -20.72 -0.75 3.17
C TYR A 69 -19.56 -0.03 3.86
N GLY A 70 -18.42 -0.71 4.02
CA GLY A 70 -17.24 -0.18 4.66
C GLY A 70 -16.26 -1.26 5.12
N ASN A 71 -15.20 -0.84 5.76
CA ASN A 71 -14.22 -1.71 6.38
C ASN A 71 -14.57 -1.90 7.86
N HIS A 72 -14.79 -3.14 8.29
CA HIS A 72 -15.31 -3.50 9.60
C HIS A 72 -14.24 -3.91 10.59
N SER A 73 -14.48 -3.58 11.86
CA SER A 73 -13.75 -4.05 13.02
C SER A 73 -14.75 -4.60 14.03
N ILE A 74 -14.59 -5.86 14.42
CA ILE A 74 -15.56 -6.60 15.22
C ILE A 74 -15.02 -6.88 16.61
N THR A 75 -15.85 -6.64 17.62
CA THR A 75 -15.55 -7.00 19.01
C THR A 75 -16.74 -7.78 19.59
N PHE A 76 -16.55 -9.07 19.88
CA PHE A 76 -17.58 -9.94 20.45
C PHE A 76 -17.77 -9.72 21.95
N SER A 77 -19.00 -9.86 22.42
CA SER A 77 -19.28 -10.00 23.87
C SER A 77 -18.63 -11.30 24.41
N PRO A 78 -18.33 -11.36 25.73
CA PRO A 78 -17.71 -12.56 26.34
C PRO A 78 -18.48 -13.86 26.13
N ASP A 79 -19.81 -13.77 26.12
CA ASP A 79 -20.74 -14.90 25.88
C ASP A 79 -21.02 -15.13 24.38
N ARG A 80 -20.49 -14.26 23.51
CA ARG A 80 -20.70 -14.28 22.04
C ARG A 80 -22.17 -14.16 21.60
N ALA A 81 -23.05 -13.66 22.46
CA ALA A 81 -24.44 -13.43 22.09
C ALA A 81 -24.61 -12.18 21.20
N TYR A 82 -23.64 -11.25 21.31
CA TYR A 82 -23.62 -9.99 20.59
C TYR A 82 -22.20 -9.66 20.10
N PHE A 83 -22.13 -8.70 19.17
CA PHE A 83 -20.87 -8.05 18.80
C PHE A 83 -21.09 -6.56 18.54
N VAL A 84 -20.06 -5.78 18.83
CA VAL A 84 -19.96 -4.39 18.35
C VAL A 84 -19.30 -4.42 16.98
N ASP A 85 -20.01 -3.87 16.01
CA ASP A 85 -19.53 -3.64 14.66
C ASP A 85 -19.16 -2.17 14.50
N THR A 86 -17.87 -1.89 14.30
CA THR A 86 -17.39 -0.54 13.99
C THR A 86 -16.90 -0.52 12.56
N TYR A 87 -17.55 0.25 11.71
CA TYR A 87 -17.20 0.33 10.29
C TYR A 87 -16.96 1.77 9.83
N SER A 88 -16.21 1.91 8.76
CA SER A 88 -15.87 3.21 8.16
C SER A 88 -15.31 3.02 6.75
N GLN A 89 -15.14 4.13 6.02
CA GLN A 89 -14.45 4.16 4.73
C GLN A 89 -13.31 5.20 4.79
N PRO A 90 -12.39 5.23 3.83
CA PRO A 90 -11.33 6.25 3.83
C PRO A 90 -11.80 7.69 3.95
N ASP A 91 -13.01 7.99 3.46
CA ASP A 91 -13.67 9.30 3.42
C ASP A 91 -14.89 9.43 4.33
N THR A 92 -15.32 8.35 4.97
CA THR A 92 -16.52 8.29 5.83
C THR A 92 -16.12 7.90 7.25
N PRO A 93 -16.47 8.69 8.28
CA PRO A 93 -16.07 8.44 9.66
C PRO A 93 -16.66 7.14 10.23
N HIS A 94 -16.15 6.72 11.38
CA HIS A 94 -16.57 5.50 12.04
C HIS A 94 -18.01 5.59 12.56
N VAL A 95 -18.76 4.52 12.29
CA VAL A 95 -20.06 4.22 12.91
C VAL A 95 -19.91 2.94 13.71
N SER A 96 -20.48 2.89 14.91
CA SER A 96 -20.48 1.73 15.80
C SER A 96 -21.90 1.30 16.10
N GLU A 97 -22.19 0.01 15.94
CA GLU A 97 -23.48 -0.61 16.14
C GLU A 97 -23.34 -1.84 17.05
N LEU A 98 -24.35 -2.11 17.88
CA LEU A 98 -24.48 -3.40 18.55
C LEU A 98 -25.37 -4.32 17.69
N ARG A 99 -24.85 -5.50 17.38
CA ARG A 99 -25.56 -6.53 16.60
C ARG A 99 -25.68 -7.84 17.39
N SER A 100 -26.74 -8.58 17.14
CA SER A 100 -26.87 -9.97 17.62
C SER A 100 -25.85 -10.87 16.88
N LEU A 101 -25.60 -12.07 17.42
CA LEU A 101 -24.72 -13.03 16.73
C LEU A 101 -25.24 -13.43 15.34
N GLU A 102 -26.55 -13.29 15.10
CA GLU A 102 -27.17 -13.54 13.80
C GLU A 102 -27.02 -12.36 12.81
N GLY A 103 -26.42 -11.25 13.24
CA GLY A 103 -26.17 -10.06 12.43
C GLY A 103 -27.30 -9.01 12.48
N ASP A 104 -28.37 -9.22 13.26
CA ASP A 104 -29.46 -8.27 13.39
C ASP A 104 -28.99 -7.03 14.18
N LEU A 105 -29.34 -5.85 13.68
CA LEU A 105 -29.10 -4.59 14.41
C LEU A 105 -29.92 -4.55 15.69
N VAL A 106 -29.26 -4.38 16.84
CA VAL A 106 -29.89 -4.23 18.15
C VAL A 106 -30.05 -2.75 18.48
N VAL A 107 -28.99 -1.98 18.32
CA VAL A 107 -28.98 -0.53 18.58
C VAL A 107 -27.77 0.16 17.95
N ASP A 108 -27.97 1.39 17.47
CA ASP A 108 -26.88 2.29 17.09
C ASP A 108 -26.19 2.79 18.36
N LEU A 109 -24.85 2.73 18.40
CA LEU A 109 -24.06 3.11 19.57
C LEU A 109 -23.46 4.51 19.43
N GLU A 110 -22.72 4.76 18.34
CA GLU A 110 -21.97 6.00 18.15
C GLU A 110 -21.65 6.25 16.68
N GLU A 111 -21.64 7.51 16.27
CA GLU A 111 -21.07 8.00 15.02
C GLU A 111 -20.00 9.05 15.33
N ALA A 112 -18.81 8.90 14.74
CA ALA A 112 -17.70 9.80 15.03
C ALA A 112 -17.98 11.20 14.50
N ASP A 113 -18.01 12.21 15.37
CA ASP A 113 -18.14 13.62 14.98
C ASP A 113 -16.84 14.18 14.40
N ILE A 114 -16.85 14.49 13.13
CA ILE A 114 -15.74 15.13 12.40
C ILE A 114 -16.02 16.61 12.08
N SER A 115 -17.02 17.25 12.66
CA SER A 115 -17.43 18.62 12.37
C SER A 115 -16.29 19.63 12.54
N ALA A 116 -15.50 19.51 13.62
CA ALA A 116 -14.34 20.35 13.86
C ALA A 116 -13.23 20.14 12.81
N LEU A 117 -13.03 18.90 12.35
CA LEU A 117 -12.07 18.57 11.31
C LEU A 117 -12.49 19.21 9.98
N VAL A 118 -13.75 19.07 9.61
CA VAL A 118 -14.32 19.70 8.40
C VAL A 118 -14.26 21.23 8.48
N ALA A 119 -14.58 21.82 9.64
CA ALA A 119 -14.50 23.26 9.87
C ALA A 119 -13.07 23.82 9.73
N SER A 120 -12.04 22.98 9.95
CA SER A 120 -10.64 23.35 9.71
C SER A 120 -10.24 23.43 8.24
N GLY A 121 -11.15 23.09 7.32
CA GLY A 121 -10.90 23.02 5.88
C GLY A 121 -10.40 21.67 5.39
N TRP A 122 -10.36 20.66 6.27
CA TRP A 122 -9.96 19.30 5.88
C TRP A 122 -10.90 18.73 4.82
N LYS A 123 -10.33 18.01 3.87
CA LYS A 123 -11.06 17.20 2.88
C LYS A 123 -10.58 15.75 2.93
N PRO A 124 -11.48 14.78 2.75
CA PRO A 124 -11.10 13.38 2.67
C PRO A 124 -10.30 13.09 1.39
N PRO A 125 -9.51 12.01 1.38
CA PRO A 125 -8.97 11.49 0.12
C PRO A 125 -10.11 11.01 -0.79
N ILE A 126 -9.89 11.10 -2.09
CA ILE A 126 -10.84 10.64 -3.09
C ILE A 126 -10.59 9.15 -3.34
N GLN A 127 -11.58 8.30 -3.09
CA GLN A 127 -11.52 6.90 -3.46
C GLN A 127 -11.54 6.76 -4.99
N VAL A 128 -10.57 6.05 -5.55
CA VAL A 128 -10.44 5.87 -7.00
C VAL A 128 -10.53 4.40 -7.38
N LYS A 129 -11.22 4.16 -8.49
CA LYS A 129 -11.25 2.89 -9.19
C LYS A 129 -10.90 3.12 -10.65
N VAL A 130 -9.85 2.48 -11.12
CA VAL A 130 -9.28 2.62 -12.47
C VAL A 130 -8.97 1.24 -13.04
N LYS A 131 -8.68 1.15 -14.34
CA LYS A 131 -8.25 -0.11 -14.95
C LYS A 131 -6.74 -0.30 -14.80
N GLY A 132 -6.35 -1.53 -14.51
CA GLY A 132 -4.94 -1.95 -14.50
C GLY A 132 -4.34 -2.05 -15.90
N ARG A 133 -3.11 -2.52 -15.97
CA ARG A 133 -2.31 -2.69 -17.20
C ARG A 133 -2.98 -3.52 -18.31
N ASP A 134 -3.86 -4.42 -17.91
CA ASP A 134 -4.60 -5.30 -18.82
C ASP A 134 -5.88 -4.66 -19.40
N GLY A 135 -6.20 -3.43 -18.98
CA GLY A 135 -7.39 -2.68 -19.38
C GLY A 135 -8.72 -3.26 -18.87
N THR A 136 -8.68 -4.29 -18.05
CA THR A 136 -9.88 -5.02 -17.57
C THR A 136 -9.98 -5.10 -16.07
N THR A 137 -8.89 -5.41 -15.37
CA THR A 137 -8.84 -5.56 -13.91
C THR A 137 -9.03 -4.21 -13.22
N ASP A 138 -9.99 -4.14 -12.31
CA ASP A 138 -10.19 -2.94 -11.49
C ASP A 138 -9.06 -2.80 -10.47
N ILE A 139 -8.43 -1.65 -10.42
CA ILE A 139 -7.41 -1.25 -9.44
C ILE A 139 -8.04 -0.19 -8.54
N HIS A 140 -7.89 -0.38 -7.24
CA HIS A 140 -8.46 0.51 -6.22
C HIS A 140 -7.37 1.28 -5.50
N GLY A 141 -7.67 2.53 -5.15
CA GLY A 141 -6.72 3.38 -4.48
C GLY A 141 -7.31 4.67 -3.94
N LEU A 142 -6.41 5.60 -3.60
CA LEU A 142 -6.76 6.92 -3.08
C LEU A 142 -6.00 7.99 -3.86
N MET A 143 -6.67 9.13 -4.08
CA MET A 143 -6.08 10.33 -4.63
C MET A 143 -6.27 11.49 -3.66
N TYR A 144 -5.21 12.27 -3.46
CA TYR A 144 -5.19 13.45 -2.60
C TYR A 144 -5.00 14.69 -3.48
N THR A 145 -5.81 15.70 -3.23
CA THR A 145 -5.76 16.98 -3.94
C THR A 145 -5.55 18.13 -2.97
N PRO A 146 -4.98 19.27 -3.41
CA PRO A 146 -4.96 20.47 -2.58
C PRO A 146 -6.34 20.85 -2.06
N THR A 147 -6.44 21.33 -0.84
CA THR A 147 -7.72 21.80 -0.25
C THR A 147 -8.38 22.86 -1.14
N ASN A 148 -7.57 23.75 -1.72
CA ASN A 148 -8.02 24.80 -2.65
C ASN A 148 -7.64 24.43 -4.09
N LEU A 149 -8.04 23.23 -4.56
CA LEU A 149 -7.79 22.77 -5.92
C LEU A 149 -8.39 23.75 -6.94
N ASP A 150 -7.55 24.20 -7.87
CA ASP A 150 -7.96 24.97 -9.05
C ASP A 150 -7.87 24.04 -10.28
N GLU A 151 -9.00 23.49 -10.70
CA GLU A 151 -9.07 22.52 -11.79
C GLU A 151 -8.65 23.08 -13.17
N THR A 152 -8.45 24.40 -13.27
CA THR A 152 -7.92 25.04 -14.49
C THR A 152 -6.40 24.94 -14.61
N LYS A 153 -5.72 24.56 -13.54
CA LYS A 153 -4.26 24.40 -13.48
C LYS A 153 -3.84 22.94 -13.64
N LYS A 154 -2.57 22.77 -13.95
CA LYS A 154 -1.89 21.48 -14.01
C LYS A 154 -0.99 21.31 -12.77
N TYR A 155 -1.12 20.18 -12.10
CA TYR A 155 -0.37 19.82 -10.91
C TYR A 155 0.51 18.62 -11.18
N PRO A 156 1.82 18.66 -10.85
CA PRO A 156 2.67 17.45 -10.88
C PRO A 156 2.05 16.33 -10.06
N VAL A 157 2.27 15.10 -10.49
CA VAL A 157 1.74 13.90 -9.82
C VAL A 157 2.83 13.27 -8.95
N LEU A 158 2.50 12.91 -7.73
CA LEU A 158 3.33 12.09 -6.86
C LEU A 158 2.68 10.74 -6.64
N ASN A 159 3.37 9.68 -7.03
CA ASN A 159 2.96 8.30 -6.82
C ASN A 159 3.59 7.75 -5.53
N TYR A 160 2.79 7.48 -4.49
CA TYR A 160 3.25 6.70 -3.36
C TYR A 160 3.16 5.22 -3.67
N ILE A 161 4.22 4.47 -3.40
CA ILE A 161 4.27 3.05 -3.71
C ILE A 161 4.81 2.20 -2.56
N TYR A 162 4.12 1.11 -2.27
CA TYR A 162 4.63 -0.06 -1.57
C TYR A 162 4.04 -1.32 -2.23
N PRO A 163 4.71 -1.89 -3.23
CA PRO A 163 4.14 -2.97 -4.06
C PRO A 163 4.44 -4.36 -3.49
N GLY A 164 4.62 -4.48 -2.19
CA GLY A 164 5.06 -5.74 -1.57
C GLY A 164 4.03 -6.86 -1.72
N PRO A 165 4.47 -8.13 -1.81
CA PRO A 165 3.56 -9.26 -1.81
C PRO A 165 2.91 -9.49 -0.44
N GLN A 166 3.44 -8.88 0.63
CA GLN A 166 2.91 -8.93 1.99
C GLN A 166 2.00 -7.74 2.35
N THR A 167 2.02 -6.65 1.56
CA THR A 167 1.20 -5.45 1.80
C THR A 167 1.01 -4.63 0.53
N GLY A 168 0.02 -3.75 0.51
CA GLY A 168 -0.24 -2.81 -0.59
C GLY A 168 0.15 -1.37 -0.23
N SER A 169 0.06 -0.48 -1.23
CA SER A 169 0.36 0.94 -1.09
C SER A 169 -0.66 1.68 -0.22
N VAL A 170 -1.95 1.38 -0.40
CA VAL A 170 -3.04 2.09 0.27
C VAL A 170 -3.17 1.70 1.74
N GLY A 171 -2.86 0.44 2.07
CA GLY A 171 -2.98 -0.09 3.43
C GLY A 171 -4.43 -0.24 3.90
N GLY A 172 -4.70 0.13 5.16
CA GLY A 172 -6.04 -0.01 5.74
C GLY A 172 -7.08 0.89 5.07
N ARG A 173 -8.31 0.39 4.96
CA ARG A 173 -9.45 1.08 4.31
C ARG A 173 -10.37 1.79 5.29
N SER A 174 -10.08 1.78 6.59
CA SER A 174 -10.85 2.52 7.58
C SER A 174 -10.57 4.02 7.50
N PHE A 175 -11.48 4.81 8.03
CA PHE A 175 -11.31 6.25 8.17
C PHE A 175 -10.05 6.61 8.96
N SER A 176 -9.34 7.61 8.48
CA SER A 176 -8.26 8.26 9.22
C SER A 176 -8.18 9.73 8.80
N PRO A 177 -8.17 10.67 9.74
CA PRO A 177 -8.06 12.10 9.44
C PRO A 177 -6.72 12.47 8.81
N SER A 178 -5.71 11.61 8.96
CA SER A 178 -4.39 11.78 8.36
C SER A 178 -3.82 10.43 7.93
N ARG A 179 -3.45 10.32 6.66
CA ARG A 179 -2.82 9.15 6.07
C ARG A 179 -1.36 9.46 5.73
N SER A 180 -0.51 9.51 6.78
CA SER A 180 0.87 9.97 6.65
C SER A 180 0.93 11.45 6.20
N ASP A 181 1.86 11.80 5.32
CA ASP A 181 2.07 13.16 4.85
C ASP A 181 1.51 13.43 3.43
N LYS A 182 0.63 12.56 2.93
CA LYS A 182 0.13 12.65 1.56
C LYS A 182 -0.71 13.91 1.30
N GLN A 183 -1.59 14.25 2.24
CA GLN A 183 -2.35 15.51 2.16
C GLN A 183 -1.43 16.73 2.24
N ALA A 184 -0.41 16.69 3.10
CA ALA A 184 0.54 17.79 3.22
C ALA A 184 1.36 18.00 1.92
N LEU A 185 1.73 16.92 1.22
CA LEU A 185 2.31 17.01 -0.12
C LEU A 185 1.35 17.64 -1.12
N SER A 186 0.06 17.30 -1.04
CA SER A 186 -0.94 17.93 -1.90
C SER A 186 -1.06 19.44 -1.64
N GLU A 187 -1.00 19.87 -0.38
CA GLU A 187 -1.00 21.31 -0.04
C GLU A 187 0.24 22.06 -0.56
N LEU A 188 1.33 21.36 -0.86
CA LEU A 188 2.49 21.94 -1.55
C LEU A 188 2.29 22.10 -3.06
N GLY A 189 1.16 21.66 -3.61
CA GLY A 189 0.82 21.82 -5.03
C GLY A 189 1.03 20.56 -5.86
N PHE A 190 0.88 19.38 -5.27
CA PHE A 190 0.92 18.09 -5.96
C PHE A 190 -0.46 17.41 -5.97
N ILE A 191 -0.69 16.54 -6.94
CA ILE A 191 -1.70 15.49 -6.81
C ILE A 191 -1.00 14.23 -6.35
N VAL A 192 -1.41 13.66 -5.22
CA VAL A 192 -0.82 12.42 -4.70
C VAL A 192 -1.74 11.25 -5.04
N VAL A 193 -1.18 10.18 -5.60
CA VAL A 193 -1.89 8.96 -5.97
C VAL A 193 -1.23 7.76 -5.31
N GLU A 194 -2.04 6.89 -4.73
CA GLU A 194 -1.64 5.58 -4.24
C GLU A 194 -2.67 4.53 -4.65
N VAL A 195 -2.21 3.46 -5.31
CA VAL A 195 -3.08 2.37 -5.76
C VAL A 195 -2.45 1.02 -5.46
N ASP A 196 -3.30 0.00 -5.27
CA ASP A 196 -2.88 -1.38 -5.07
C ASP A 196 -2.93 -2.14 -6.41
N GLY A 197 -1.78 -2.26 -7.06
CA GLY A 197 -1.63 -2.96 -8.34
C GLY A 197 -1.69 -4.48 -8.21
N MET A 198 -1.77 -5.16 -9.36
CA MET A 198 -1.85 -6.62 -9.44
C MET A 198 -0.65 -7.28 -8.77
N GLY A 199 -0.92 -8.26 -7.92
CA GLY A 199 0.09 -8.94 -7.08
C GLY A 199 0.14 -8.47 -5.63
N THR A 200 -0.57 -7.38 -5.25
CA THR A 200 -0.72 -7.00 -3.84
C THR A 200 -1.76 -7.87 -3.13
N PRO A 201 -1.63 -8.10 -1.81
CA PRO A 201 -2.50 -9.02 -1.06
C PRO A 201 -3.84 -8.38 -0.69
N GLY A 202 -4.74 -9.21 -0.18
CA GLY A 202 -5.95 -8.75 0.51
C GLY A 202 -7.21 -8.70 -0.35
N ARG A 203 -7.11 -9.01 -1.65
CA ARG A 203 -8.25 -9.00 -2.57
C ARG A 203 -8.72 -10.41 -2.93
N SER A 204 -7.88 -11.17 -3.63
CA SER A 204 -8.11 -12.57 -3.99
C SER A 204 -6.78 -13.28 -4.21
N LYS A 205 -6.82 -14.62 -4.27
CA LYS A 205 -5.61 -15.40 -4.56
C LYS A 205 -5.11 -15.16 -5.98
N SER A 206 -6.00 -15.19 -6.97
CA SER A 206 -5.65 -14.98 -8.39
C SER A 206 -4.97 -13.62 -8.62
N PHE A 207 -5.48 -12.56 -7.99
CA PHE A 207 -4.89 -11.22 -8.05
C PHE A 207 -3.51 -11.18 -7.37
N HIS A 208 -3.36 -11.82 -6.22
CA HIS A 208 -2.10 -11.88 -5.46
C HIS A 208 -1.03 -12.70 -6.19
N ASP A 209 -1.41 -13.84 -6.77
CA ASP A 209 -0.49 -14.75 -7.47
C ASP A 209 0.17 -14.11 -8.71
N THR A 210 -0.35 -13.01 -9.23
CA THR A 210 0.26 -12.25 -10.33
C THR A 210 1.70 -11.83 -10.02
N TYR A 211 2.03 -11.65 -8.74
CA TYR A 211 3.35 -11.25 -8.28
C TYR A 211 4.33 -12.42 -8.10
N TYR A 212 3.81 -13.64 -7.92
CA TYR A 212 4.63 -14.82 -7.66
C TYR A 212 5.54 -15.13 -8.86
N GLY A 213 6.83 -15.31 -8.56
CA GLY A 213 7.85 -15.52 -9.59
C GLY A 213 8.20 -14.28 -10.43
N ASN A 214 7.62 -13.10 -10.11
CA ASN A 214 7.85 -11.85 -10.85
C ASN A 214 7.86 -10.62 -9.93
N MET A 215 8.52 -10.71 -8.78
CA MET A 215 8.57 -9.61 -7.81
C MET A 215 9.19 -8.33 -8.37
N GLY A 216 10.06 -8.45 -9.37
CA GLY A 216 10.68 -7.31 -10.04
C GLY A 216 9.70 -6.41 -10.81
N ASP A 217 8.49 -6.86 -11.11
CA ASP A 217 7.44 -6.05 -11.72
C ASP A 217 7.06 -4.81 -10.87
N ASN A 218 7.07 -4.96 -9.54
CA ASN A 218 6.77 -3.88 -8.59
C ASN A 218 5.41 -3.19 -8.83
N THR A 219 4.47 -3.83 -9.50
CA THR A 219 3.18 -3.25 -9.94
C THR A 219 3.29 -1.93 -10.72
N LEU A 220 4.48 -1.57 -11.18
CA LEU A 220 4.73 -0.29 -11.87
C LEU A 220 3.85 -0.07 -13.12
N PRO A 221 3.58 -1.09 -13.96
CA PRO A 221 2.65 -0.92 -15.08
C PRO A 221 1.23 -0.53 -14.65
N ASP A 222 0.74 -1.03 -13.50
CA ASP A 222 -0.58 -0.67 -12.98
C ASP A 222 -0.59 0.75 -12.41
N GLN A 223 0.51 1.18 -11.76
CA GLN A 223 0.67 2.55 -11.28
C GLN A 223 0.60 3.54 -12.45
N ILE A 224 1.30 3.24 -13.54
CA ILE A 224 1.30 4.04 -14.76
C ILE A 224 -0.08 4.08 -15.41
N ALA A 225 -0.74 2.93 -15.55
CA ALA A 225 -2.09 2.84 -16.10
C ALA A 225 -3.08 3.67 -15.28
N ALA A 226 -3.01 3.55 -13.95
CA ALA A 226 -3.85 4.30 -13.02
C ALA A 226 -3.67 5.83 -13.17
N ILE A 227 -2.43 6.31 -13.17
CA ILE A 227 -2.14 7.74 -13.30
C ILE A 227 -2.62 8.27 -14.67
N LYS A 228 -2.39 7.53 -15.75
CA LYS A 228 -2.86 7.91 -17.08
C LYS A 228 -4.38 7.97 -17.17
N GLU A 229 -5.09 7.00 -16.61
CA GLU A 229 -6.55 7.01 -16.59
C GLU A 229 -7.12 8.14 -15.74
N LEU A 230 -6.54 8.40 -14.55
CA LEU A 230 -6.92 9.54 -13.73
C LEU A 230 -6.67 10.87 -14.43
N ALA A 231 -5.55 11.01 -15.15
CA ALA A 231 -5.27 12.22 -15.93
C ALA A 231 -6.25 12.40 -17.11
N ALA A 232 -6.73 11.32 -17.70
CA ALA A 232 -7.76 11.38 -18.73
C ALA A 232 -9.13 11.79 -18.17
N ARG A 233 -9.43 11.40 -16.91
CA ARG A 233 -10.68 11.79 -16.22
C ARG A 233 -10.62 13.21 -15.65
N HIS A 234 -9.45 13.63 -15.18
CA HIS A 234 -9.24 14.87 -14.44
C HIS A 234 -8.14 15.69 -15.10
N GLY A 235 -8.53 16.72 -15.83
CA GLY A 235 -7.64 17.56 -16.63
C GLY A 235 -6.53 18.26 -15.83
N PHE A 236 -6.57 18.27 -14.51
CA PHE A 236 -5.59 18.93 -13.64
C PHE A 236 -4.35 18.05 -13.30
N LEU A 237 -4.31 16.77 -13.61
CA LEU A 237 -3.10 15.94 -13.45
C LEU A 237 -2.11 16.24 -14.59
N ASP A 238 -0.85 16.52 -14.24
CA ASP A 238 0.24 16.72 -15.18
C ASP A 238 1.11 15.47 -15.28
N THR A 239 0.90 14.70 -16.33
CA THR A 239 1.66 13.47 -16.60
C THR A 239 3.04 13.69 -17.22
N GLU A 240 3.39 14.95 -17.52
CA GLU A 240 4.74 15.34 -17.95
C GLU A 240 5.65 15.67 -16.76
N ARG A 241 5.12 15.63 -15.53
CA ARG A 241 5.85 15.86 -14.29
C ARG A 241 5.40 14.87 -13.22
N VAL A 242 5.99 13.68 -13.22
CA VAL A 242 5.61 12.58 -12.32
C VAL A 242 6.77 12.20 -11.40
N GLY A 243 6.52 12.23 -10.10
CA GLY A 243 7.44 11.71 -9.08
C GLY A 243 6.92 10.41 -8.46
N ILE A 244 7.84 9.64 -7.89
CA ILE A 244 7.52 8.40 -7.17
C ILE A 244 8.33 8.31 -5.87
N TRP A 245 7.72 7.79 -4.82
CA TRP A 245 8.46 7.50 -3.58
C TRP A 245 7.90 6.32 -2.81
N GLY A 246 8.78 5.68 -2.08
CA GLY A 246 8.44 4.61 -1.15
C GLY A 246 9.61 4.28 -0.22
N HIS A 247 9.35 3.35 0.67
CA HIS A 247 10.32 2.86 1.65
C HIS A 247 10.41 1.34 1.56
N SER A 248 11.59 0.75 1.84
CA SER A 248 11.78 -0.70 1.77
C SER A 248 11.47 -1.25 0.35
N GLY A 249 10.54 -2.18 0.19
CA GLY A 249 10.06 -2.61 -1.13
C GLY A 249 9.55 -1.46 -2.01
N GLY A 250 8.98 -0.40 -1.39
CA GLY A 250 8.63 0.83 -2.11
C GLY A 250 9.85 1.66 -2.53
N GLY A 251 10.94 1.62 -1.76
CA GLY A 251 12.22 2.21 -2.14
C GLY A 251 12.85 1.50 -3.33
N PHE A 252 12.83 0.17 -3.35
CA PHE A 252 13.21 -0.64 -4.50
C PHE A 252 12.39 -0.25 -5.74
N ALA A 253 11.06 -0.27 -5.63
CA ALA A 253 10.18 0.10 -6.74
C ALA A 253 10.43 1.51 -7.26
N SER A 254 10.67 2.49 -6.36
CA SER A 254 10.92 3.88 -6.74
C SER A 254 12.20 4.05 -7.54
N ALA A 255 13.29 3.40 -7.15
CA ALA A 255 14.53 3.42 -7.93
C ALA A 255 14.37 2.68 -9.27
N ALA A 256 13.71 1.51 -9.27
CA ALA A 256 13.46 0.74 -10.48
C ALA A 256 12.57 1.51 -11.48
N ALA A 257 11.65 2.35 -11.01
CA ALA A 257 10.75 3.13 -11.85
C ALA A 257 11.50 4.06 -12.81
N LEU A 258 12.54 4.77 -12.35
CA LEU A 258 13.35 5.64 -13.21
C LEU A 258 14.17 4.86 -14.26
N MET A 259 14.53 3.62 -13.97
CA MET A 259 15.33 2.80 -14.88
C MET A 259 14.47 2.04 -15.88
N ARG A 260 13.28 1.62 -15.48
CA ARG A 260 12.38 0.80 -16.31
C ARG A 260 11.38 1.58 -17.13
N TYR A 261 11.02 2.76 -16.64
CA TYR A 261 10.03 3.64 -17.27
C TYR A 261 10.58 5.07 -17.43
N PRO A 262 11.75 5.22 -18.09
CA PRO A 262 12.25 6.55 -18.42
C PRO A 262 11.24 7.27 -19.32
N GLY A 263 11.08 8.57 -19.13
CA GLY A 263 10.07 9.37 -19.85
C GLY A 263 8.65 9.27 -19.30
N PHE A 264 8.42 8.52 -18.19
CA PHE A 264 7.18 8.60 -17.42
C PHE A 264 7.41 9.10 -15.99
N TYR A 265 8.43 8.60 -15.30
CA TYR A 265 8.84 9.10 -13.99
C TYR A 265 10.06 9.99 -14.14
N ASP A 266 9.97 11.22 -13.61
CA ASP A 266 11.04 12.23 -13.69
C ASP A 266 11.86 12.29 -12.41
N VAL A 267 11.25 12.00 -11.25
CA VAL A 267 11.87 12.11 -9.93
C VAL A 267 11.52 10.92 -9.08
N ALA A 268 12.52 10.26 -8.50
CA ALA A 268 12.29 9.20 -7.52
C ALA A 268 13.00 9.47 -6.19
N VAL A 269 12.31 9.13 -5.10
CA VAL A 269 12.89 9.15 -3.76
C VAL A 269 12.78 7.75 -3.15
N SER A 270 13.92 7.08 -3.04
CA SER A 270 14.07 5.71 -2.57
C SER A 270 14.56 5.67 -1.13
N GLY A 271 13.74 5.21 -0.20
CA GLY A 271 14.13 5.01 1.20
C GLY A 271 14.39 3.54 1.53
N ALA A 272 15.57 3.20 2.04
CA ALA A 272 15.94 1.87 2.55
C ALA A 272 15.52 0.69 1.62
N GLY A 273 15.72 0.85 0.30
CA GLY A 273 15.29 -0.11 -0.71
C GLY A 273 16.14 -1.38 -0.72
N ASN A 274 15.48 -2.53 -0.86
CA ASN A 274 16.10 -3.83 -1.11
C ASN A 274 16.41 -3.98 -2.61
N HIS A 275 17.39 -3.24 -3.09
CA HIS A 275 17.71 -3.06 -4.52
C HIS A 275 18.22 -4.31 -5.22
N ASP A 276 18.57 -5.35 -4.47
CA ASP A 276 19.01 -6.64 -5.00
C ASP A 276 18.52 -7.78 -4.08
N ASN A 277 17.45 -8.45 -4.50
CA ASN A 277 16.88 -9.56 -3.73
C ASN A 277 17.71 -10.86 -3.81
N ARG A 278 18.78 -10.91 -4.62
CA ARG A 278 19.76 -12.00 -4.59
C ARG A 278 20.63 -11.94 -3.33
N THR A 279 20.67 -10.78 -2.67
CA THR A 279 21.45 -10.50 -1.45
C THR A 279 20.58 -10.03 -0.29
N TYR A 280 19.28 -10.33 -0.33
CA TYR A 280 18.31 -10.07 0.72
C TYR A 280 17.95 -11.37 1.45
N GLU A 281 16.94 -11.39 2.30
CA GLU A 281 16.53 -12.56 3.09
C GLU A 281 16.00 -13.70 2.20
N ASP A 282 16.62 -14.87 2.27
CA ASP A 282 16.33 -16.01 1.41
C ASP A 282 14.90 -16.53 1.60
N ASP A 283 14.45 -16.68 2.85
CA ASP A 283 13.12 -17.19 3.19
C ASP A 283 12.01 -16.26 2.67
N TRP A 284 12.24 -14.94 2.66
CA TRP A 284 11.32 -13.99 2.05
C TRP A 284 11.36 -14.06 0.51
N GLY A 285 12.57 -14.11 -0.07
CA GLY A 285 12.77 -14.22 -1.50
C GLY A 285 12.15 -15.49 -2.08
N GLU A 286 12.46 -16.63 -1.51
CA GLU A 286 11.97 -17.94 -1.97
C GLU A 286 10.44 -18.08 -1.86
N LYS A 287 9.85 -17.52 -0.80
CA LYS A 287 8.41 -17.53 -0.61
C LYS A 287 7.64 -16.90 -1.77
N TRP A 288 8.19 -15.85 -2.40
CA TRP A 288 7.48 -15.03 -3.39
C TRP A 288 8.01 -15.16 -4.82
N GLN A 289 9.30 -15.48 -4.97
CA GLN A 289 9.95 -15.66 -6.27
C GLN A 289 10.17 -17.13 -6.63
N GLY A 290 10.09 -18.02 -5.63
CA GLY A 290 10.51 -19.42 -5.75
C GLY A 290 12.01 -19.59 -5.51
N LEU A 291 12.50 -20.82 -5.59
CA LEU A 291 13.93 -21.13 -5.42
C LEU A 291 14.79 -20.41 -6.46
N LEU A 292 16.00 -20.02 -6.06
CA LEU A 292 16.98 -19.45 -7.00
C LEU A 292 17.32 -20.51 -8.06
N VAL A 293 17.17 -20.13 -9.32
CA VAL A 293 17.56 -20.93 -10.49
C VAL A 293 18.61 -20.18 -11.26
N GLU A 294 19.78 -20.78 -11.45
CA GLU A 294 20.84 -20.27 -12.28
C GLU A 294 20.74 -20.89 -13.69
N ASN A 295 20.67 -20.05 -14.72
CA ASN A 295 20.59 -20.44 -16.10
C ASN A 295 21.98 -20.73 -16.68
N GLU A 296 22.07 -21.45 -17.83
CA GLU A 296 23.33 -21.79 -18.49
C GLU A 296 24.15 -20.55 -18.91
N ASP A 297 23.51 -19.41 -19.14
CA ASP A 297 24.14 -18.13 -19.50
C ASP A 297 24.59 -17.31 -18.27
N GLY A 298 24.45 -17.86 -17.06
CA GLY A 298 24.80 -17.23 -15.80
C GLY A 298 23.77 -16.20 -15.28
N THR A 299 22.63 -16.05 -15.96
CA THR A 299 21.51 -15.26 -15.44
C THR A 299 20.71 -16.04 -14.42
N THR A 300 19.90 -15.37 -13.61
CA THR A 300 19.04 -16.00 -12.61
C THR A 300 17.60 -15.50 -12.72
N ASN A 301 16.65 -16.28 -12.17
CA ASN A 301 15.26 -15.84 -12.05
C ASN A 301 15.08 -14.68 -11.07
N TYR A 302 16.13 -14.24 -10.38
CA TYR A 302 16.16 -13.08 -9.49
C TYR A 302 16.75 -11.81 -10.15
N ASP A 303 17.26 -11.87 -11.36
CA ASP A 303 17.93 -10.73 -11.99
C ASP A 303 16.99 -9.55 -12.24
N ASN A 304 15.68 -9.80 -12.45
CA ASN A 304 14.68 -8.77 -12.56
C ASN A 304 14.43 -8.00 -11.23
N GLN A 305 15.05 -8.44 -10.13
CA GLN A 305 14.96 -7.82 -8.81
C GLN A 305 16.29 -7.18 -8.38
N ALA A 306 17.19 -7.00 -9.30
CA ALA A 306 18.51 -6.41 -9.08
C ALA A 306 18.62 -5.08 -9.85
N THR A 307 18.19 -3.98 -9.23
CA THR A 307 18.15 -2.65 -9.86
C THR A 307 19.52 -2.21 -10.38
N GLN A 308 20.62 -2.63 -9.74
CA GLN A 308 21.98 -2.32 -10.19
C GLN A 308 22.34 -2.93 -11.55
N LEU A 309 21.58 -3.87 -12.07
CA LEU A 309 21.77 -4.40 -13.44
C LEU A 309 21.18 -3.49 -14.52
N GLU A 310 20.44 -2.45 -14.12
CA GLU A 310 19.69 -1.58 -15.02
C GLU A 310 20.14 -0.11 -14.95
N VAL A 311 21.21 0.20 -14.20
CA VAL A 311 21.67 1.57 -13.95
C VAL A 311 21.93 2.41 -15.19
N ASP A 312 22.36 1.78 -16.29
CA ASP A 312 22.61 2.46 -17.57
C ASP A 312 21.35 3.15 -18.13
N LYS A 313 20.16 2.64 -17.76
CA LYS A 313 18.87 3.16 -18.18
C LYS A 313 18.38 4.33 -17.31
N LEU A 314 19.07 4.68 -16.22
CA LEU A 314 18.65 5.76 -15.32
C LEU A 314 18.51 7.06 -16.09
N GLU A 315 17.29 7.61 -16.06
CA GLU A 315 16.96 8.98 -16.46
C GLU A 315 16.23 9.68 -15.31
N GLY A 316 16.25 11.02 -15.29
CA GLY A 316 15.59 11.77 -14.23
C GLY A 316 16.44 12.00 -12.97
N LYS A 317 15.81 12.33 -11.84
CA LYS A 317 16.44 12.70 -10.58
C LYS A 317 16.18 11.64 -9.51
N LEU A 318 17.24 11.05 -8.99
CA LEU A 318 17.19 9.99 -7.98
C LEU A 318 17.79 10.44 -6.66
N LEU A 319 17.00 10.43 -5.59
CA LEU A 319 17.46 10.53 -4.21
C LEU A 319 17.36 9.16 -3.54
N ILE A 320 18.48 8.65 -3.06
CA ILE A 320 18.57 7.40 -2.30
C ILE A 320 18.85 7.73 -0.84
N ALA A 321 18.15 7.08 0.09
CA ALA A 321 18.38 7.23 1.52
C ALA A 321 18.46 5.88 2.23
N HIS A 322 19.37 5.73 3.21
CA HIS A 322 19.50 4.48 3.97
C HIS A 322 19.99 4.71 5.40
N GLY A 323 19.54 3.90 6.35
CA GLY A 323 20.03 3.87 7.73
C GLY A 323 21.30 3.02 7.86
N THR A 324 22.36 3.55 8.50
CA THR A 324 23.64 2.81 8.59
C THR A 324 23.60 1.57 9.49
N MET A 325 22.56 1.42 10.32
CA MET A 325 22.35 0.28 11.21
C MET A 325 21.06 -0.50 10.85
N ASP A 326 20.65 -0.43 9.59
CA ASP A 326 19.51 -1.20 9.11
C ASP A 326 19.83 -2.70 9.13
N SER A 327 19.09 -3.46 9.95
CA SER A 327 19.25 -4.90 10.07
C SER A 327 18.15 -5.67 9.32
N ASN A 328 17.14 -4.97 8.78
CA ASN A 328 16.12 -5.57 7.92
C ASN A 328 16.60 -5.58 6.47
N VAL A 329 16.87 -4.40 5.91
CA VAL A 329 17.55 -4.29 4.62
C VAL A 329 18.99 -3.80 4.87
N PRO A 330 19.99 -4.67 4.78
CA PRO A 330 21.37 -4.26 5.06
C PRO A 330 21.81 -3.10 4.13
N PRO A 331 22.51 -2.07 4.65
CA PRO A 331 22.94 -0.91 3.87
C PRO A 331 23.78 -1.27 2.64
N ASN A 332 24.42 -2.45 2.67
CA ASN A 332 25.19 -2.97 1.54
C ASN A 332 24.33 -3.11 0.28
N ASN A 333 23.05 -3.38 0.42
CA ASN A 333 22.11 -3.47 -0.70
C ASN A 333 22.02 -2.14 -1.48
N THR A 334 21.96 -1.00 -0.76
CA THR A 334 22.06 0.33 -1.36
C THR A 334 23.47 0.64 -1.88
N LEU A 335 24.52 0.27 -1.13
CA LEU A 335 25.90 0.57 -1.54
C LEU A 335 26.31 -0.14 -2.84
N GLN A 336 25.80 -1.33 -3.09
CA GLN A 336 25.98 -2.02 -4.38
C GLN A 336 25.35 -1.25 -5.55
N LEU A 337 24.12 -0.74 -5.38
CA LEU A 337 23.46 0.11 -6.36
C LEU A 337 24.27 1.38 -6.60
N VAL A 338 24.69 2.06 -5.52
CA VAL A 338 25.51 3.30 -5.58
C VAL A 338 26.82 3.05 -6.34
N THR A 339 27.52 1.95 -6.07
CA THR A 339 28.74 1.57 -6.79
C THR A 339 28.49 1.47 -8.29
N LYS A 340 27.43 0.78 -8.70
CA LYS A 340 27.07 0.62 -10.11
C LYS A 340 26.64 1.92 -10.78
N LEU A 341 25.93 2.79 -10.09
CA LEU A 341 25.61 4.13 -10.57
C LEU A 341 26.87 4.97 -10.83
N MET A 342 27.85 4.91 -9.90
CA MET A 342 29.14 5.58 -10.06
C MET A 342 29.96 5.00 -11.21
N ASP A 343 30.04 3.66 -11.35
CA ASP A 343 30.72 2.97 -12.45
C ASP A 343 30.12 3.37 -13.82
N ALA A 344 28.79 3.56 -13.86
CA ALA A 344 28.05 3.98 -15.06
C ALA A 344 28.04 5.52 -15.27
N ASN A 345 28.76 6.29 -14.44
CA ASN A 345 28.82 7.76 -14.48
C ASN A 345 27.43 8.42 -14.45
N LYS A 346 26.50 7.89 -13.61
CA LYS A 346 25.15 8.43 -13.45
C LYS A 346 25.07 9.41 -12.28
N ASP A 347 24.32 10.48 -12.44
CA ASP A 347 24.05 11.46 -11.39
C ASP A 347 22.94 10.96 -10.46
N PHE A 348 23.16 11.03 -9.16
CA PHE A 348 22.19 10.73 -8.10
C PHE A 348 22.55 11.46 -6.80
N ASP A 349 21.59 11.56 -5.89
CA ASP A 349 21.79 12.09 -4.54
C ASP A 349 21.72 10.93 -3.53
N LEU A 350 22.61 10.94 -2.53
CA LEU A 350 22.67 9.94 -1.47
C LEU A 350 22.61 10.59 -0.09
N LEU A 351 21.69 10.10 0.75
CA LEU A 351 21.57 10.52 2.14
C LEU A 351 21.68 9.32 3.10
N MET A 352 22.81 9.18 3.75
CA MET A 352 23.00 8.17 4.80
C MET A 352 22.59 8.71 6.15
N PHE A 353 21.78 7.93 6.90
CA PHE A 353 21.35 8.27 8.26
C PHE A 353 22.17 7.51 9.29
N PRO A 354 23.17 8.17 9.93
CA PRO A 354 24.00 7.53 10.94
C PRO A 354 23.18 7.00 12.11
N ASN A 355 23.52 5.80 12.59
CA ASN A 355 22.87 5.14 13.72
C ASN A 355 21.35 4.95 13.59
N SER A 356 20.81 5.01 12.39
CA SER A 356 19.41 4.73 12.10
C SER A 356 19.25 3.29 11.59
N ARG A 357 18.19 2.65 12.05
CA ARG A 357 17.73 1.34 11.57
C ARG A 357 16.83 1.50 10.34
N HIS A 358 16.03 0.49 10.02
CA HIS A 358 15.12 0.48 8.87
C HIS A 358 14.16 1.68 8.83
N GLY A 359 13.64 2.14 9.98
CA GLY A 359 12.97 3.43 10.12
C GLY A 359 13.97 4.52 10.52
N PHE A 360 14.02 5.63 9.81
CA PHE A 360 14.99 6.71 10.07
C PHE A 360 14.63 7.47 11.35
N ARG A 361 15.56 7.55 12.33
CA ARG A 361 15.35 8.27 13.59
C ARG A 361 15.01 9.75 13.37
N GLN A 362 15.61 10.35 12.35
CA GLN A 362 15.40 11.74 11.96
C GLN A 362 14.21 11.89 10.99
N GLY A 363 13.05 11.34 11.36
CA GLY A 363 11.87 11.26 10.48
C GLY A 363 11.43 12.62 9.92
N SER A 364 11.41 13.69 10.73
CA SER A 364 11.06 15.05 10.26
C SER A 364 12.08 15.60 9.28
N TYR A 365 13.38 15.35 9.52
CA TYR A 365 14.44 15.76 8.59
C TYR A 365 14.32 15.00 7.26
N TRP A 366 14.08 13.68 7.31
CA TRP A 366 13.85 12.87 6.11
C TRP A 366 12.62 13.33 5.34
N MET A 367 11.50 13.57 6.02
CA MET A 367 10.28 14.07 5.42
C MET A 367 10.52 15.39 4.69
N ARG A 368 11.20 16.35 5.36
CA ARG A 368 11.59 17.62 4.74
C ARG A 368 12.45 17.42 3.49
N LYS A 369 13.52 16.59 3.56
CA LYS A 369 14.43 16.34 2.43
C LYS A 369 13.70 15.74 1.22
N ARG A 370 12.74 14.86 1.46
CA ARG A 370 11.90 14.30 0.40
C ARG A 370 10.98 15.37 -0.22
N TRP A 371 10.34 16.20 0.59
CA TRP A 371 9.51 17.30 0.11
C TRP A 371 10.31 18.33 -0.66
N ASP A 372 11.46 18.76 -0.13
CA ASP A 372 12.38 19.67 -0.79
C ASP A 372 12.79 19.14 -2.18
N TYR A 373 13.05 17.84 -2.28
CA TYR A 373 13.46 17.19 -3.52
C TYR A 373 12.37 17.26 -4.59
N PHE A 374 11.14 16.94 -4.23
CA PHE A 374 10.02 17.06 -5.16
C PHE A 374 9.69 18.50 -5.53
N VAL A 375 9.66 19.42 -4.58
CA VAL A 375 9.45 20.84 -4.85
C VAL A 375 10.50 21.38 -5.82
N LYS A 376 11.76 21.06 -5.59
CA LYS A 376 12.86 21.52 -6.44
C LYS A 376 12.77 20.94 -7.86
N HIS A 377 12.56 19.65 -7.98
CA HIS A 377 12.73 18.95 -9.26
C HIS A 377 11.44 18.76 -10.08
N LEU A 378 10.24 18.88 -9.49
CA LEU A 378 8.97 18.80 -10.20
C LEU A 378 8.26 20.17 -10.32
N ILE A 379 8.32 20.99 -9.27
CA ILE A 379 7.72 22.34 -9.31
C ILE A 379 8.72 23.34 -9.87
N GLY A 380 10.02 23.13 -9.69
CA GLY A 380 11.08 24.05 -10.07
C GLY A 380 11.25 25.24 -9.11
N ALA A 381 10.76 25.12 -7.88
CA ALA A 381 10.89 26.14 -6.84
C ALA A 381 12.04 25.79 -5.89
N GLU A 382 12.72 26.81 -5.36
CA GLU A 382 13.76 26.61 -4.33
C GLU A 382 13.09 26.44 -2.96
N PRO A 383 13.26 25.28 -2.29
CA PRO A 383 12.74 25.07 -0.94
C PRO A 383 13.41 26.00 0.09
N PRO A 384 12.69 26.37 1.17
CA PRO A 384 13.28 27.15 2.23
C PRO A 384 14.43 26.40 2.92
N LYS A 385 15.58 27.08 3.08
CA LYS A 385 16.74 26.49 3.75
C LYS A 385 16.45 26.26 5.23
N GLU A 386 16.92 25.12 5.77
CA GLU A 386 16.88 24.80 7.20
C GLU A 386 15.48 24.89 7.83
N TYR A 387 14.43 24.70 7.03
CA TYR A 387 13.03 24.74 7.51
C TYR A 387 12.83 23.75 8.65
N THR A 388 12.21 24.24 9.73
CA THR A 388 11.82 23.43 10.89
C THR A 388 10.30 23.33 10.94
N PHE A 389 9.78 22.12 10.98
CA PHE A 389 8.35 21.92 11.23
C PHE A 389 7.99 22.41 12.61
N GLY A 390 6.80 23.02 12.76
CA GLY A 390 6.28 23.42 14.06
C GLY A 390 6.16 22.24 15.03
N GLU A 391 6.14 22.53 16.32
CA GLU A 391 5.92 21.52 17.34
C GLU A 391 4.55 20.87 17.15
N ARG A 392 4.51 19.54 17.25
CA ARG A 392 3.23 18.84 17.30
C ARG A 392 2.49 19.28 18.56
N PRO A 393 1.21 19.67 18.48
CA PRO A 393 0.45 19.90 19.68
C PRO A 393 0.50 18.63 20.57
N PRO A 394 0.58 18.78 21.88
CA PRO A 394 0.57 17.62 22.77
C PRO A 394 -0.65 16.75 22.45
N ARG A 395 -0.45 15.43 22.37
CA ARG A 395 -1.59 14.51 22.28
C ARG A 395 -2.42 14.72 23.55
N THR A 396 -3.54 15.42 23.44
CA THR A 396 -4.56 15.36 24.47
C THR A 396 -5.00 13.90 24.53
N ALA A 397 -4.78 13.27 25.68
CA ALA A 397 -5.36 11.95 25.93
C ALA A 397 -6.88 12.11 25.83
N LEU A 398 -7.47 11.45 24.84
CA LEU A 398 -8.91 11.21 24.76
C LEU A 398 -9.28 10.14 25.75
#